data_f13de4162172bc2117a80e1cc4810922
#
_entry.id   f13de4162172bc2117a80e1cc4810922
#
_cell.length_a   1.000
_cell.length_b   1.000
_cell.length_c   1.000
_cell.angle_alpha   90.00
_cell.angle_beta   90.00
_cell.angle_gamma   90.00
#
_symmetry.space_group_name_H-M   'P 1'
#
loop_
_entity.id
_entity.type
_entity.pdbx_description
1 polymer ?
#
loop_
_entity_poly.entity_id
_entity_poly.type
_entity_poly.pdbx_seq_one_letter_code
_entity_poly.pdbx_strand_id
1 'polypeptide(L)'
;LIAGLFLNAQYYSISFVNVPQENVAEFERLETTYWSKVAKHNIENGNQINWGLVSRVGGGSDTWNYAFINVYETAEQMADVSVWDPKSILGIDPEEISTNHLTVGYGVTHWSVKASIQGSGEAAVWNFARPANLAAFIDENQKLWGPAFEKDMGGRTNWGVGQKLNNIEQQYSTVMTWDSFESV
;
A
#
# COMPACT_ATOMS: atom_id res chain seq x y z
N LEU A 1 -11.01 14.10 -29.29
CA LEU A 1 -10.47 12.81 -28.81
C LEU A 1 -10.69 12.77 -27.31
N ILE A 2 -11.73 12.06 -26.87
CA ILE A 2 -11.98 11.76 -25.46
C ILE A 2 -11.00 10.62 -25.14
N ALA A 3 -9.90 10.93 -24.45
CA ALA A 3 -9.06 9.92 -23.83
C ALA A 3 -9.95 9.25 -22.77
N GLY A 4 -10.41 8.05 -23.05
CA GLY A 4 -11.13 7.24 -22.08
C GLY A 4 -10.21 6.99 -20.88
N LEU A 5 -10.61 7.48 -19.73
CA LEU A 5 -10.09 7.06 -18.45
C LEU A 5 -10.41 5.56 -18.32
N PHE A 6 -9.48 4.72 -18.70
CA PHE A 6 -9.46 3.34 -18.23
C PHE A 6 -9.16 3.42 -16.73
N LEU A 7 -10.20 3.41 -15.93
CA LEU A 7 -10.14 3.01 -14.53
C LEU A 7 -9.76 1.51 -14.55
N ASN A 8 -8.48 1.22 -14.74
CA ASN A 8 -7.99 -0.10 -14.44
C ASN A 8 -8.17 -0.26 -12.94
N ALA A 9 -9.03 -1.19 -12.56
CA ALA A 9 -9.28 -1.50 -11.17
C ALA A 9 -7.92 -1.90 -10.55
N GLN A 10 -7.38 -1.02 -9.72
CA GLN A 10 -6.16 -1.29 -8.99
C GLN A 10 -6.51 -1.91 -7.65
N TYR A 11 -5.64 -2.79 -7.21
CA TYR A 11 -5.73 -3.46 -5.93
C TYR A 11 -4.49 -3.17 -5.10
N TYR A 12 -4.67 -3.03 -3.79
CA TYR A 12 -3.60 -2.86 -2.83
C TYR A 12 -3.65 -3.97 -1.79
N SER A 13 -2.50 -4.54 -1.45
CA SER A 13 -2.32 -5.17 -0.16
C SER A 13 -1.46 -4.27 0.72
N ILE A 14 -1.88 -4.10 1.97
CA ILE A 14 -1.13 -3.36 2.98
C ILE A 14 -0.89 -4.29 4.15
N SER A 15 0.37 -4.63 4.39
CA SER A 15 0.82 -5.43 5.53
C SER A 15 1.38 -4.50 6.60
N PHE A 16 0.76 -4.51 7.77
CA PHE A 16 1.21 -3.72 8.90
C PHE A 16 2.11 -4.57 9.80
N VAL A 17 3.25 -4.05 10.21
CA VAL A 17 4.17 -4.72 11.11
C VAL A 17 4.67 -3.79 12.21
N ASN A 18 4.98 -4.35 13.36
CA ASN A 18 5.76 -3.68 14.39
C ASN A 18 7.17 -4.26 14.38
N VAL A 19 8.15 -3.41 14.21
CA VAL A 19 9.57 -3.74 14.27
C VAL A 19 10.09 -3.19 15.60
N PRO A 20 10.50 -4.03 16.57
CA PRO A 20 11.17 -3.59 17.78
C PRO A 20 12.39 -2.72 17.46
N GLN A 21 12.65 -1.72 18.28
CA GLN A 21 13.69 -0.70 18.00
C GLN A 21 15.08 -1.32 17.78
N GLU A 22 15.41 -2.38 18.49
CA GLU A 22 16.66 -3.13 18.35
C GLU A 22 16.81 -3.83 17.00
N ASN A 23 15.70 -4.12 16.30
CA ASN A 23 15.67 -4.83 15.03
C ASN A 23 15.59 -3.89 13.81
N VAL A 24 15.31 -2.60 14.00
CA VAL A 24 15.03 -1.64 12.92
C VAL A 24 16.15 -1.62 11.87
N ALA A 25 17.39 -1.48 12.28
CA ALA A 25 18.52 -1.36 11.36
C ALA A 25 18.69 -2.60 10.47
N GLU A 26 18.53 -3.80 11.04
CA GLU A 26 18.63 -5.04 10.27
C GLU A 26 17.40 -5.27 9.39
N PHE A 27 16.20 -4.96 9.89
CA PHE A 27 14.96 -4.99 9.12
C PHE A 27 15.07 -4.11 7.87
N GLU A 28 15.40 -2.83 8.04
CA GLU A 28 15.54 -1.90 6.92
C GLU A 28 16.63 -2.34 5.93
N ARG A 29 17.75 -2.86 6.44
CA ARG A 29 18.83 -3.38 5.59
C ARG A 29 18.38 -4.53 4.70
N LEU A 30 17.66 -5.51 5.25
CA LEU A 30 17.18 -6.67 4.51
C LEU A 30 16.11 -6.26 3.48
N GLU A 31 15.16 -5.43 3.88
CA GLU A 31 14.09 -4.96 3.02
C GLU A 31 14.60 -4.12 1.85
N THR A 32 15.49 -3.17 2.14
CA THR A 32 16.00 -2.26 1.10
C THR A 32 17.10 -2.86 0.23
N THR A 33 17.83 -3.86 0.73
CA THR A 33 18.91 -4.51 -0.03
C THR A 33 18.44 -5.67 -0.88
N TYR A 34 17.48 -6.45 -0.39
CA TYR A 34 17.07 -7.71 -1.02
C TYR A 34 15.61 -7.68 -1.49
N TRP A 35 14.65 -7.47 -0.59
CA TRP A 35 13.23 -7.52 -0.95
C TRP A 35 12.82 -6.43 -1.93
N SER A 36 13.44 -5.25 -1.85
CA SER A 36 13.25 -4.20 -2.87
C SER A 36 13.65 -4.64 -4.28
N LYS A 37 14.66 -5.51 -4.42
CA LYS A 37 15.09 -6.07 -5.72
C LYS A 37 14.13 -7.13 -6.22
N VAL A 38 13.57 -7.95 -5.32
CA VAL A 38 12.50 -8.89 -5.66
C VAL A 38 11.26 -8.14 -6.14
N ALA A 39 10.87 -7.10 -5.42
CA ALA A 39 9.77 -6.22 -5.81
C ALA A 39 10.01 -5.54 -7.16
N LYS A 40 11.23 -5.01 -7.38
CA LYS A 40 11.61 -4.41 -8.66
C LYS A 40 11.51 -5.40 -9.81
N HIS A 41 12.01 -6.63 -9.63
CA HIS A 41 11.86 -7.70 -10.61
C HIS A 41 10.40 -7.97 -10.93
N ASN A 42 9.53 -8.05 -9.93
CA ASN A 42 8.10 -8.28 -10.11
C ASN A 42 7.42 -7.14 -10.86
N ILE A 43 7.80 -5.88 -10.60
CA ILE A 43 7.31 -4.72 -11.35
C ILE A 43 7.77 -4.78 -12.81
N GLU A 44 9.03 -5.06 -13.08
CA GLU A 44 9.59 -5.14 -14.42
C GLU A 44 8.99 -6.28 -15.27
N ASN A 45 8.51 -7.34 -14.61
CA ASN A 45 7.85 -8.49 -15.27
C ASN A 45 6.32 -8.39 -15.27
N GLY A 46 5.74 -7.29 -14.81
CA GLY A 46 4.29 -7.05 -14.83
C GLY A 46 3.50 -7.87 -13.81
N ASN A 47 4.15 -8.43 -12.79
CA ASN A 47 3.50 -9.18 -11.72
C ASN A 47 2.85 -8.25 -10.68
N GLN A 48 3.31 -7.01 -10.60
CA GLN A 48 2.73 -5.93 -9.79
C GLN A 48 3.04 -4.57 -10.41
N ILE A 49 2.34 -3.53 -9.98
CA ILE A 49 2.51 -2.16 -10.47
C ILE A 49 3.55 -1.40 -9.64
N ASN A 50 3.50 -1.56 -8.33
CA ASN A 50 4.36 -0.83 -7.40
C ASN A 50 4.53 -1.57 -6.08
N TRP A 51 5.61 -1.21 -5.37
CA TRP A 51 5.94 -1.66 -4.03
C TRP A 51 6.47 -0.50 -3.20
N GLY A 52 6.15 -0.47 -1.93
CA GLY A 52 6.67 0.51 -1.00
C GLY A 52 6.79 -0.03 0.42
N LEU A 53 7.86 0.35 1.09
CA LEU A 53 8.01 0.23 2.53
C LEU A 53 7.90 1.64 3.11
N VAL A 54 6.97 1.83 4.02
CA VAL A 54 6.74 3.12 4.68
C VAL A 54 6.88 2.98 6.19
N SER A 55 7.47 3.98 6.82
CA SER A 55 7.52 4.11 8.27
C SER A 55 6.44 5.07 8.75
N ARG A 56 5.86 4.78 9.91
CA ARG A 56 4.84 5.62 10.52
C ARG A 56 5.48 6.74 11.31
N VAL A 57 5.07 7.96 11.03
CA VAL A 57 5.45 9.14 11.84
C VAL A 57 4.50 9.24 13.04
N GLY A 58 5.05 9.15 14.24
CA GLY A 58 4.28 9.19 15.49
C GLY A 58 3.55 7.87 15.79
N GLY A 59 2.89 7.81 16.92
CA GLY A 59 2.22 6.61 17.43
C GLY A 59 2.93 5.98 18.61
N GLY A 60 2.21 5.13 19.37
CA GLY A 60 2.77 4.40 20.52
C GLY A 60 3.55 3.16 20.08
N SER A 61 4.37 2.63 20.98
CA SER A 61 5.14 1.39 20.80
C SER A 61 4.28 0.14 20.57
N ASP A 62 3.01 0.20 20.93
CA ASP A 62 2.08 -0.94 20.88
C ASP A 62 1.30 -1.05 19.57
N THR A 63 1.70 -0.28 18.56
CA THR A 63 1.06 -0.28 17.24
C THR A 63 2.11 -0.55 16.16
N TRP A 64 1.64 -0.80 14.93
CA TRP A 64 2.54 -0.93 13.79
C TRP A 64 3.38 0.36 13.60
N ASN A 65 4.62 0.19 13.19
CA ASN A 65 5.54 1.28 12.86
C ASN A 65 6.03 1.23 11.41
N TYR A 66 5.85 0.10 10.71
CA TYR A 66 6.09 -0.04 9.28
C TYR A 66 4.89 -0.64 8.58
N ALA A 67 4.73 -0.31 7.31
CA ALA A 67 3.79 -0.98 6.45
C ALA A 67 4.40 -1.23 5.06
N PHE A 68 4.10 -2.40 4.51
CA PHE A 68 4.36 -2.74 3.12
C PHE A 68 3.13 -2.42 2.29
N ILE A 69 3.33 -1.73 1.18
CA ILE A 69 2.27 -1.44 0.21
C ILE A 69 2.63 -2.15 -1.08
N ASN A 70 1.77 -3.05 -1.52
CA ASN A 70 1.89 -3.68 -2.83
C ASN A 70 0.70 -3.25 -3.69
N VAL A 71 0.97 -2.83 -4.91
CA VAL A 71 -0.04 -2.36 -5.87
C VAL A 71 -0.10 -3.31 -7.05
N TYR A 72 -1.32 -3.72 -7.42
CA TYR A 72 -1.58 -4.69 -8.47
C TYR A 72 -2.63 -4.17 -9.45
N GLU A 73 -2.57 -4.63 -10.68
CA GLU A 73 -3.58 -4.33 -11.70
C GLU A 73 -4.83 -5.17 -11.48
N THR A 74 -4.67 -6.44 -11.09
CA THR A 74 -5.77 -7.40 -10.92
C THR A 74 -5.75 -8.07 -9.54
N ALA A 75 -6.89 -8.64 -9.15
CA ALA A 75 -7.01 -9.43 -7.92
C ALA A 75 -6.22 -10.74 -7.99
N GLU A 76 -6.09 -11.31 -9.19
CA GLU A 76 -5.32 -12.52 -9.44
C GLU A 76 -3.83 -12.28 -9.18
N GLN A 77 -3.27 -11.16 -9.67
CA GLN A 77 -1.89 -10.76 -9.35
C GLN A 77 -1.70 -10.57 -7.84
N MET A 78 -2.66 -9.93 -7.15
CA MET A 78 -2.60 -9.74 -5.70
C MET A 78 -2.63 -11.08 -4.93
N ALA A 79 -3.28 -12.11 -5.47
CA ALA A 79 -3.39 -13.44 -4.86
C ALA A 79 -2.18 -14.34 -5.17
N ASP A 80 -1.38 -14.02 -6.18
CA ASP A 80 -0.23 -14.83 -6.57
C ASP A 80 1.00 -14.52 -5.72
N VAL A 81 1.17 -15.28 -4.66
CA VAL A 81 2.33 -15.16 -3.77
C VAL A 81 3.59 -15.85 -4.32
N SER A 82 3.48 -16.64 -5.39
CA SER A 82 4.59 -17.41 -5.94
C SER A 82 5.66 -16.53 -6.60
N VAL A 83 5.29 -15.31 -6.99
CA VAL A 83 6.20 -14.32 -7.59
C VAL A 83 7.23 -13.75 -6.58
N TRP A 84 7.02 -13.98 -5.29
CA TRP A 84 7.92 -13.53 -4.23
C TRP A 84 8.96 -14.62 -3.89
N ASP A 85 9.72 -15.05 -4.89
CA ASP A 85 10.74 -16.10 -4.77
C ASP A 85 12.17 -15.54 -4.92
N PRO A 86 12.82 -15.13 -3.82
CA PRO A 86 14.19 -14.62 -3.86
C PRO A 86 15.21 -15.66 -4.33
N LYS A 87 14.92 -16.96 -4.20
CA LYS A 87 15.79 -18.01 -4.68
C LYS A 87 15.93 -17.98 -6.20
N SER A 88 14.81 -17.88 -6.91
CA SER A 88 14.80 -17.81 -8.37
C SER A 88 15.29 -16.46 -8.89
N ILE A 89 15.01 -15.36 -8.17
CA ILE A 89 15.28 -14.00 -8.63
C ILE A 89 16.72 -13.57 -8.30
N LEU A 90 17.18 -13.86 -7.08
CA LEU A 90 18.47 -13.38 -6.55
C LEU A 90 19.50 -14.50 -6.33
N GLY A 91 19.06 -15.77 -6.39
CA GLY A 91 19.90 -16.92 -6.03
C GLY A 91 20.12 -17.08 -4.52
N ILE A 92 19.37 -16.37 -3.69
CA ILE A 92 19.51 -16.33 -2.24
C ILE A 92 18.38 -17.13 -1.60
N ASP A 93 18.72 -17.93 -0.58
CA ASP A 93 17.71 -18.68 0.16
C ASP A 93 16.80 -17.72 0.94
N PRO A 94 15.46 -17.88 0.87
CA PRO A 94 14.51 -17.02 1.59
C PRO A 94 14.80 -16.91 3.10
N GLU A 95 15.30 -17.97 3.73
CA GLU A 95 15.63 -17.97 5.16
C GLU A 95 16.79 -17.01 5.50
N GLU A 96 17.74 -16.79 4.56
CA GLU A 96 18.89 -15.91 4.79
C GLU A 96 18.50 -14.41 4.83
N ILE A 97 17.36 -14.07 4.20
CA ILE A 97 16.89 -12.67 4.11
C ILE A 97 15.52 -12.46 4.73
N SER A 98 15.03 -13.46 5.48
CA SER A 98 13.73 -13.38 6.15
C SER A 98 13.72 -12.28 7.21
N THR A 99 12.68 -11.46 7.21
CA THR A 99 12.43 -10.42 8.21
C THR A 99 11.37 -10.82 9.23
N ASN A 100 10.77 -12.00 9.08
CA ASN A 100 9.68 -12.46 9.94
C ASN A 100 10.07 -12.54 11.43
N HIS A 101 11.31 -12.92 11.72
CA HIS A 101 11.82 -13.02 13.09
C HIS A 101 12.15 -11.66 13.72
N LEU A 102 12.21 -10.60 12.90
CA LEU A 102 12.49 -9.22 13.33
C LEU A 102 11.22 -8.42 13.61
N THR A 103 10.05 -8.97 13.26
CA THR A 103 8.78 -8.24 13.27
C THR A 103 7.70 -8.95 14.06
N VAL A 104 6.72 -8.17 14.52
CA VAL A 104 5.42 -8.66 14.98
C VAL A 104 4.38 -8.21 13.96
N GLY A 105 3.73 -9.18 13.28
CA GLY A 105 2.74 -8.86 12.26
C GLY A 105 1.39 -8.46 12.86
N TYR A 106 0.77 -7.41 12.32
CA TYR A 106 -0.59 -6.97 12.67
C TYR A 106 -1.65 -7.44 11.68
N GLY A 107 -1.24 -7.99 10.57
CA GLY A 107 -2.12 -8.51 9.55
C GLY A 107 -2.08 -7.75 8.24
N VAL A 108 -2.74 -8.33 7.24
CA VAL A 108 -2.77 -7.83 5.86
C VAL A 108 -4.18 -7.38 5.52
N THR A 109 -4.30 -6.17 5.02
CA THR A 109 -5.54 -5.63 4.47
C THR A 109 -5.48 -5.56 2.95
N HIS A 110 -6.57 -5.95 2.30
CA HIS A 110 -6.72 -5.88 0.85
C HIS A 110 -7.74 -4.82 0.48
N TRP A 111 -7.45 -4.06 -0.55
CA TRP A 111 -8.22 -2.90 -0.97
C TRP A 111 -8.42 -2.90 -2.48
N SER A 112 -9.60 -2.46 -2.90
CA SER A 112 -9.89 -2.14 -4.30
C SER A 112 -10.02 -0.64 -4.44
N VAL A 113 -9.26 -0.04 -5.34
CA VAL A 113 -9.31 1.39 -5.63
C VAL A 113 -10.64 1.75 -6.25
N LYS A 114 -11.27 2.82 -5.77
CA LYS A 114 -12.55 3.32 -6.27
C LYS A 114 -12.40 4.65 -7.02
N ALA A 115 -11.45 5.47 -6.61
CA ALA A 115 -11.01 6.66 -7.34
C ALA A 115 -9.58 6.98 -6.94
N SER A 116 -8.78 7.52 -7.84
CA SER A 116 -7.44 8.02 -7.53
C SER A 116 -6.96 9.04 -8.56
N ILE A 117 -6.10 9.93 -8.10
CA ILE A 117 -5.26 10.79 -8.94
C ILE A 117 -3.84 10.33 -8.71
N GLN A 118 -3.19 9.87 -9.78
CA GLN A 118 -1.86 9.28 -9.72
C GLN A 118 -0.78 10.34 -9.50
N GLY A 119 0.22 10.00 -8.73
CA GLY A 119 1.38 10.82 -8.46
C GLY A 119 2.30 10.12 -7.46
N SER A 120 3.39 10.76 -7.11
CA SER A 120 4.36 10.26 -6.14
C SER A 120 4.58 11.27 -5.03
N GLY A 121 4.96 10.81 -3.84
CA GLY A 121 5.31 11.67 -2.71
C GLY A 121 6.10 10.88 -1.69
N GLU A 122 6.86 11.60 -0.85
CA GLU A 122 7.66 11.01 0.22
C GLU A 122 6.86 10.84 1.53
N ALA A 123 5.72 11.52 1.62
CA ALA A 123 4.84 11.46 2.77
C ALA A 123 3.39 11.18 2.36
N ALA A 124 2.64 10.49 3.22
CA ALA A 124 1.22 10.27 3.02
C ALA A 124 0.44 10.30 4.33
N VAL A 125 -0.78 10.81 4.26
CA VAL A 125 -1.78 10.69 5.33
C VAL A 125 -2.80 9.65 4.90
N TRP A 126 -3.00 8.64 5.74
CA TRP A 126 -4.00 7.60 5.55
C TRP A 126 -5.14 7.78 6.54
N ASN A 127 -6.34 7.89 6.03
CA ASN A 127 -7.55 8.01 6.84
C ASN A 127 -8.38 6.74 6.70
N PHE A 128 -8.45 5.96 7.76
CA PHE A 128 -9.28 4.76 7.83
C PHE A 128 -10.64 5.10 8.42
N ALA A 129 -11.72 4.82 7.70
CA ALA A 129 -13.07 5.19 8.10
C ALA A 129 -14.06 4.03 7.94
N ARG A 130 -15.18 4.15 8.66
CA ARG A 130 -16.35 3.26 8.53
C ARG A 130 -17.60 4.14 8.37
N PRO A 131 -17.88 4.63 7.16
CA PRO A 131 -19.05 5.47 6.93
C PRO A 131 -20.34 4.68 7.14
N ALA A 132 -21.39 5.34 7.63
CA ALA A 132 -22.71 4.74 7.82
C ALA A 132 -23.33 4.26 6.49
N ASN A 133 -23.02 4.95 5.40
CA ASN A 133 -23.41 4.56 4.04
C ASN A 133 -22.16 4.50 3.15
N LEU A 134 -21.63 3.29 2.95
CA LEU A 134 -20.43 3.04 2.17
C LEU A 134 -20.58 3.47 0.70
N ALA A 135 -21.72 3.14 0.09
CA ALA A 135 -21.96 3.47 -1.32
C ALA A 135 -22.02 4.98 -1.56
N ALA A 136 -22.73 5.72 -0.69
CA ALA A 136 -22.81 7.18 -0.77
C ALA A 136 -21.44 7.84 -0.55
N PHE A 137 -20.61 7.32 0.37
CA PHE A 137 -19.25 7.82 0.60
C PHE A 137 -18.36 7.65 -0.63
N ILE A 138 -18.40 6.46 -1.26
CA ILE A 138 -17.63 6.19 -2.49
C ILE A 138 -18.12 7.09 -3.62
N ASP A 139 -19.43 7.21 -3.82
CA ASP A 139 -20.05 8.05 -4.85
C ASP A 139 -19.68 9.53 -4.69
N GLU A 140 -19.69 10.05 -3.46
CA GLU A 140 -19.24 11.41 -3.16
C GLU A 140 -17.75 11.61 -3.55
N ASN A 141 -16.89 10.68 -3.18
CA ASN A 141 -15.47 10.76 -3.53
C ASN A 141 -15.24 10.73 -5.06
N GLN A 142 -16.00 9.90 -5.78
CA GLN A 142 -15.90 9.79 -7.24
C GLN A 142 -16.46 11.02 -7.98
N LYS A 143 -17.56 11.58 -7.50
CA LYS A 143 -18.31 12.61 -8.23
C LYS A 143 -18.02 14.04 -7.77
N LEU A 144 -17.57 14.23 -6.53
CA LEU A 144 -17.31 15.53 -5.95
C LEU A 144 -15.82 15.76 -5.69
N TRP A 145 -15.20 14.93 -4.83
CA TRP A 145 -13.83 15.17 -4.38
C TRP A 145 -12.80 14.87 -5.47
N GLY A 146 -12.92 13.75 -6.21
CA GLY A 146 -12.02 13.44 -7.31
C GLY A 146 -11.98 14.57 -8.35
N PRO A 147 -13.11 14.99 -8.94
CA PRO A 147 -13.15 16.10 -9.88
C PRO A 147 -12.71 17.46 -9.29
N ALA A 148 -12.87 17.67 -7.98
CA ALA A 148 -12.36 18.87 -7.32
C ALA A 148 -10.83 18.85 -7.24
N PHE A 149 -10.24 17.72 -6.84
CA PHE A 149 -8.79 17.56 -6.76
C PHE A 149 -8.10 17.46 -8.13
N GLU A 150 -8.79 16.96 -9.18
CA GLU A 150 -8.26 17.07 -10.55
C GLU A 150 -8.05 18.54 -11.00
N LYS A 151 -8.82 19.48 -10.46
CA LYS A 151 -8.69 20.91 -10.76
C LYS A 151 -7.65 21.60 -9.88
N ASP A 152 -7.58 21.22 -8.62
CA ASP A 152 -6.67 21.80 -7.65
C ASP A 152 -6.33 20.75 -6.57
N MET A 153 -5.13 20.23 -6.62
CA MET A 153 -4.62 19.25 -5.66
C MET A 153 -4.36 19.84 -4.27
N GLY A 154 -4.33 21.17 -4.12
CA GLY A 154 -4.11 21.81 -2.82
C GLY A 154 -2.81 21.37 -2.14
N GLY A 155 -1.72 21.24 -2.90
CA GLY A 155 -0.41 20.77 -2.41
C GLY A 155 -0.24 19.26 -2.32
N ARG A 156 -1.26 18.46 -2.64
CA ARG A 156 -1.15 17.01 -2.77
C ARG A 156 -0.42 16.63 -4.04
N THR A 157 0.32 15.54 -3.99
CA THR A 157 0.94 14.93 -5.18
C THR A 157 0.18 13.69 -5.67
N ASN A 158 -0.58 13.05 -4.77
CA ASN A 158 -1.45 11.91 -5.09
C ASN A 158 -2.64 11.93 -4.14
N TRP A 159 -3.76 11.39 -4.58
CA TRP A 159 -4.97 11.22 -3.79
C TRP A 159 -5.71 9.96 -4.20
N GLY A 160 -6.43 9.36 -3.26
CA GLY A 160 -7.33 8.28 -3.63
C GLY A 160 -8.24 7.78 -2.52
N VAL A 161 -9.16 6.91 -2.92
CA VAL A 161 -10.07 6.19 -2.04
C VAL A 161 -10.11 4.71 -2.41
N GLY A 162 -9.99 3.85 -1.40
CA GLY A 162 -10.06 2.41 -1.51
C GLY A 162 -11.16 1.82 -0.64
N GLN A 163 -11.83 0.79 -1.16
CA GLN A 163 -12.75 -0.03 -0.40
C GLN A 163 -12.04 -1.29 0.06
N LYS A 164 -12.18 -1.63 1.35
CA LYS A 164 -11.59 -2.84 1.92
C LYS A 164 -12.31 -4.09 1.44
N LEU A 165 -11.54 -5.13 1.13
CA LEU A 165 -12.01 -6.41 0.62
C LEU A 165 -12.02 -7.51 1.67
N ASN A 166 -11.21 -7.39 2.73
CA ASN A 166 -11.11 -8.38 3.80
C ASN A 166 -11.30 -7.74 5.17
N ASN A 167 -11.65 -8.55 6.16
CA ASN A 167 -11.74 -8.11 7.56
C ASN A 167 -10.58 -8.72 8.34
N ILE A 168 -9.97 -7.90 9.20
CA ILE A 168 -9.02 -8.32 10.23
C ILE A 168 -9.46 -7.73 11.57
N GLU A 169 -9.17 -8.41 12.66
CA GLU A 169 -9.67 -8.05 14.00
C GLU A 169 -9.27 -6.65 14.46
N GLN A 170 -8.07 -6.19 14.08
CA GLN A 170 -7.54 -4.90 14.51
C GLN A 170 -7.95 -3.72 13.62
N GLN A 171 -8.67 -3.99 12.53
CA GLN A 171 -8.96 -2.96 11.52
C GLN A 171 -10.43 -3.00 11.08
N TYR A 172 -11.26 -2.21 11.74
CA TYR A 172 -12.72 -2.15 11.53
C TYR A 172 -13.16 -1.21 10.41
N SER A 173 -12.26 -0.46 9.77
CA SER A 173 -12.60 0.41 8.65
C SER A 173 -13.13 -0.39 7.46
N THR A 174 -13.95 0.25 6.65
CA THR A 174 -14.45 -0.30 5.37
C THR A 174 -13.93 0.48 4.18
N VAL A 175 -13.39 1.66 4.41
CA VAL A 175 -12.74 2.52 3.41
C VAL A 175 -11.45 3.08 3.96
N MET A 176 -10.56 3.43 3.04
CA MET A 176 -9.37 4.21 3.28
C MET A 176 -9.31 5.32 2.23
N THR A 177 -9.02 6.55 2.67
CA THR A 177 -8.54 7.61 1.78
C THR A 177 -7.08 7.87 2.06
N TRP A 178 -6.36 8.30 1.04
CA TRP A 178 -4.98 8.72 1.19
C TRP A 178 -4.72 10.01 0.45
N ASP A 179 -3.86 10.82 1.04
CA ASP A 179 -3.30 12.04 0.48
C ASP A 179 -1.79 11.93 0.54
N SER A 180 -1.08 12.07 -0.58
CA SER A 180 0.37 12.10 -0.61
C SER A 180 0.89 13.51 -0.83
N PHE A 181 2.10 13.77 -0.32
CA PHE A 181 2.78 15.07 -0.37
C PHE A 181 4.24 14.88 -0.72
N GLU A 182 4.91 15.91 -1.24
CA GLU A 182 6.34 15.86 -1.56
C GLU A 182 7.22 15.59 -0.33
N SER A 183 6.84 16.17 0.81
CA SER A 183 7.54 15.97 2.10
C SER A 183 6.60 16.16 3.28
N VAL A 184 7.06 15.82 4.48
CA VAL A 184 6.37 16.08 5.75
C VAL A 184 6.66 17.50 6.23
#